data_6931fab5aeb806dac4064b5d615d6c07
#
_entry.id   6931fab5aeb806dac4064b5d615d6c07
#
_cell.length_a   1.000
_cell.length_b   1.000
_cell.length_c   1.000
_cell.angle_alpha   90.00
_cell.angle_beta   90.00
_cell.angle_gamma   90.00
#
_symmetry.space_group_name_H-M   'P 1'
#
loop_
_entity.id
_entity.type
_entity.pdbx_description
1 polymer ?
#
loop_
_entity_poly.entity_id
_entity_poly.type
_entity_poly.pdbx_seq_one_letter_code
_entity_poly.pdbx_strand_id
1 'polypeptide(L)'
;MIEEFDQENFSGLSHMFYPMCYLYRNDVELLLKTILFKCSSLRIDEVCKVVHSNKHKIVKLFEYIEQGVLPIYELDAQDDFIKNAKRYCNILHNFDLDSSKFRYPINKLCEPYMRLIRYYDFVELGTFLESLCNAIDGIHNEAEYRKDILAEIAAEYANYMND
;
A
#
# COMPACT_ATOMS: atom_id res chain seq x y z
N MET A 1 -15.24 -18.03 0.02
CA MET A 1 -13.98 -18.22 -0.74
C MET A 1 -12.91 -18.98 0.05
N ILE A 2 -13.06 -19.11 1.38
CA ILE A 2 -12.13 -19.91 2.23
C ILE A 2 -12.59 -21.38 2.38
N GLU A 3 -13.82 -21.72 2.01
CA GLU A 3 -14.38 -23.07 2.18
C GLU A 3 -14.03 -24.08 1.08
N GLU A 4 -13.38 -23.65 -0.01
CA GLU A 4 -12.98 -24.54 -1.12
C GLU A 4 -11.53 -25.06 -1.02
N PHE A 5 -10.90 -24.96 0.13
CA PHE A 5 -9.58 -25.51 0.38
C PHE A 5 -9.64 -27.02 0.68
N ASP A 6 -10.18 -27.78 -0.24
CA ASP A 6 -10.02 -29.22 -0.19
C ASP A 6 -8.71 -29.61 -0.92
N GLN A 7 -7.92 -30.48 -0.30
CA GLN A 7 -6.54 -30.80 -0.69
C GLN A 7 -6.38 -31.37 -2.12
N GLU A 8 -7.46 -31.63 -2.82
CA GLU A 8 -7.45 -32.17 -4.17
C GLU A 8 -7.39 -31.12 -5.29
N ASN A 9 -7.47 -29.81 -4.99
CA ASN A 9 -7.59 -28.75 -6.01
C ASN A 9 -6.37 -27.80 -6.11
N PHE A 10 -5.18 -28.28 -5.79
CA PHE A 10 -3.93 -27.50 -5.86
C PHE A 10 -3.62 -26.92 -7.26
N SER A 11 -4.10 -27.55 -8.33
CA SER A 11 -3.87 -27.04 -9.70
C SER A 11 -4.67 -25.77 -9.99
N GLY A 12 -5.90 -25.66 -9.46
CA GLY A 12 -6.75 -24.47 -9.62
C GLY A 12 -6.20 -23.25 -8.88
N LEU A 13 -5.67 -23.44 -7.67
CA LEU A 13 -5.11 -22.36 -6.84
C LEU A 13 -3.82 -21.78 -7.42
N SER A 14 -2.99 -22.59 -8.06
CA SER A 14 -1.76 -22.08 -8.68
C SER A 14 -2.04 -21.08 -9.81
N HIS A 15 -3.18 -21.19 -10.50
CA HIS A 15 -3.60 -20.22 -11.51
C HIS A 15 -4.08 -18.90 -10.91
N MET A 16 -4.55 -18.89 -9.66
CA MET A 16 -5.02 -17.69 -8.96
C MET A 16 -3.88 -16.91 -8.29
N PHE A 17 -2.71 -17.52 -8.09
CA PHE A 17 -1.58 -16.90 -7.40
C PHE A 17 -1.17 -15.57 -8.03
N TYR A 18 -0.84 -15.55 -9.32
CA TYR A 18 -0.43 -14.34 -10.02
C TYR A 18 -1.51 -13.25 -10.04
N PRO A 19 -2.76 -13.54 -10.42
CA PRO A 19 -3.84 -12.56 -10.34
C PRO A 19 -4.03 -12.00 -8.94
N MET A 20 -3.99 -12.83 -7.89
CA MET A 20 -4.13 -12.39 -6.51
C MET A 20 -3.00 -11.45 -6.12
N CYS A 21 -1.74 -11.85 -6.31
CA CYS A 21 -0.59 -11.02 -5.99
C CYS A 21 -0.60 -9.70 -6.77
N TYR A 22 -1.03 -9.73 -8.04
CA TYR A 22 -1.16 -8.52 -8.85
C TYR A 22 -2.22 -7.57 -8.30
N LEU A 23 -3.39 -8.08 -7.94
CA LEU A 23 -4.49 -7.26 -7.40
C LEU A 23 -4.09 -6.59 -6.09
N TYR A 24 -3.57 -7.35 -5.14
CA TYR A 24 -3.10 -6.79 -3.86
C TYR A 24 -1.95 -5.80 -4.04
N ARG A 25 -1.00 -6.11 -4.93
CA ARG A 25 0.11 -5.21 -5.24
C ARG A 25 -0.39 -3.88 -5.80
N ASN A 26 -1.38 -3.94 -6.68
CA ASN A 26 -2.01 -2.76 -7.27
C ASN A 26 -2.83 -1.98 -6.23
N ASP A 27 -3.55 -2.67 -5.37
CA ASP A 27 -4.34 -2.08 -4.28
C ASP A 27 -3.45 -1.30 -3.32
N VAL A 28 -2.37 -1.90 -2.82
CA VAL A 28 -1.35 -1.22 -2.00
C VAL A 28 -0.82 0.05 -2.67
N GLU A 29 -0.52 -0.01 -3.96
CA GLU A 29 -0.05 1.16 -4.71
C GLU A 29 -1.11 2.26 -4.78
N LEU A 30 -2.37 1.91 -5.01
CA LEU A 30 -3.48 2.86 -5.07
C LEU A 30 -3.75 3.49 -3.70
N LEU A 31 -3.72 2.72 -2.62
CA LEU A 31 -3.87 3.22 -1.25
C LEU A 31 -2.79 4.25 -0.91
N LEU A 32 -1.52 3.94 -1.18
CA LEU A 32 -0.42 4.88 -0.95
C LEU A 32 -0.57 6.18 -1.75
N LYS A 33 -0.97 6.08 -3.01
CA LYS A 33 -1.27 7.26 -3.84
C LYS A 33 -2.44 8.06 -3.28
N THR A 34 -3.49 7.41 -2.83
CA THR A 34 -4.66 8.06 -2.22
C THR A 34 -4.28 8.86 -0.99
N ILE A 35 -3.43 8.30 -0.11
CA ILE A 35 -2.91 9.02 1.06
C ILE A 35 -2.15 10.29 0.63
N LEU A 36 -1.28 10.18 -0.37
CA LEU A 36 -0.54 11.34 -0.88
C LEU A 36 -1.46 12.42 -1.45
N PHE A 37 -2.51 12.06 -2.20
CA PHE A 37 -3.45 13.01 -2.76
C PHE A 37 -4.35 13.68 -1.72
N LYS A 38 -4.77 12.95 -0.70
CA LYS A 38 -5.74 13.43 0.28
C LYS A 38 -5.13 14.08 1.50
N CYS A 39 -3.97 13.57 1.95
CA CYS A 39 -3.41 13.87 3.25
C CYS A 39 -2.08 14.62 3.21
N SER A 40 -1.41 14.74 2.06
CA SER A 40 -0.17 15.53 1.99
C SER A 40 -0.44 17.03 1.93
N SER A 41 0.52 17.84 2.38
CA SER A 41 0.50 19.31 2.21
C SER A 41 0.95 19.75 0.81
N LEU A 42 1.33 18.81 -0.05
CA LEU A 42 1.78 19.11 -1.40
C LEU A 42 0.62 19.61 -2.25
N ARG A 43 0.92 20.52 -3.17
CA ARG A 43 -0.04 20.91 -4.20
C ARG A 43 -0.31 19.73 -5.13
N ILE A 44 -1.49 19.73 -5.74
CA ILE A 44 -1.93 18.62 -6.61
C ILE A 44 -0.94 18.33 -7.75
N ASP A 45 -0.35 19.39 -8.33
CA ASP A 45 0.64 19.25 -9.40
C ASP A 45 1.97 18.64 -8.91
N GLU A 46 2.34 18.86 -7.65
CA GLU A 46 3.52 18.25 -7.02
C GLU A 46 3.27 16.78 -6.70
N VAL A 47 2.09 16.44 -6.15
CA VAL A 47 1.69 15.05 -5.94
C VAL A 47 1.67 14.29 -7.27
N CYS A 48 1.11 14.89 -8.33
CA CYS A 48 1.14 14.28 -9.66
C CYS A 48 2.57 14.00 -10.15
N LYS A 49 3.52 14.93 -9.95
CA LYS A 49 4.93 14.70 -10.27
C LYS A 49 5.55 13.57 -9.49
N VAL A 50 5.30 13.52 -8.17
CA VAL A 50 5.77 12.44 -7.27
C VAL A 50 5.24 11.10 -7.76
N VAL A 51 3.93 10.98 -7.97
CA VAL A 51 3.28 9.76 -8.44
C VAL A 51 3.77 9.34 -9.81
N HIS A 52 3.92 10.30 -10.74
CA HIS A 52 4.41 10.00 -12.10
C HIS A 52 5.88 9.54 -12.12
N SER A 53 6.74 10.18 -11.34
CA SER A 53 8.18 9.84 -11.29
C SER A 53 8.44 8.50 -10.58
N ASN A 54 7.64 8.17 -9.58
CA ASN A 54 7.82 6.94 -8.82
C ASN A 54 7.02 5.75 -9.38
N LYS A 55 6.00 6.01 -10.22
CA LYS A 55 5.18 4.98 -10.88
C LYS A 55 4.75 3.87 -9.93
N HIS A 56 5.39 2.70 -10.05
CA HIS A 56 5.08 1.47 -9.32
C HIS A 56 6.02 1.21 -8.12
N LYS A 57 6.84 2.19 -7.70
CA LYS A 57 7.80 2.02 -6.62
C LYS A 57 7.13 2.27 -5.26
N ILE A 58 6.42 1.27 -4.73
CA ILE A 58 5.64 1.40 -3.48
C ILE A 58 6.48 1.88 -2.29
N VAL A 59 7.75 1.45 -2.19
CA VAL A 59 8.65 1.92 -1.12
C VAL A 59 8.90 3.42 -1.22
N LYS A 60 9.07 3.95 -2.44
CA LYS A 60 9.25 5.40 -2.64
C LYS A 60 7.98 6.19 -2.33
N LEU A 61 6.81 5.67 -2.70
CA LEU A 61 5.54 6.30 -2.31
C LEU A 61 5.38 6.32 -0.78
N PHE A 62 5.76 5.24 -0.10
CA PHE A 62 5.73 5.19 1.36
C PHE A 62 6.72 6.18 2.01
N GLU A 63 7.94 6.33 1.47
CA GLU A 63 8.90 7.34 1.93
C GLU A 63 8.32 8.77 1.85
N TYR A 64 7.57 9.11 0.81
CA TYR A 64 6.89 10.40 0.72
C TYR A 64 5.79 10.56 1.77
N ILE A 65 5.08 9.48 2.14
CA ILE A 65 4.11 9.49 3.24
C ILE A 65 4.83 9.72 4.56
N GLU A 66 5.94 9.04 4.83
CA GLU A 66 6.74 9.23 6.05
C GLU A 66 7.23 10.68 6.20
N GLN A 67 7.62 11.32 5.11
CA GLN A 67 8.19 12.66 5.14
C GLN A 67 7.14 13.78 5.07
N GLY A 68 6.04 13.55 4.36
CA GLY A 68 5.09 14.58 3.99
C GLY A 68 3.66 14.39 4.53
N VAL A 69 3.37 13.26 5.20
CA VAL A 69 2.05 13.01 5.79
C VAL A 69 2.16 12.77 7.30
N LEU A 70 3.00 11.81 7.72
CA LEU A 70 3.07 11.46 9.14
C LEU A 70 3.38 12.65 10.06
N PRO A 71 4.34 13.55 9.74
CA PRO A 71 4.63 14.70 10.59
C PRO A 71 3.49 15.73 10.67
N ILE A 72 2.72 15.89 9.59
CA ILE A 72 1.60 16.86 9.55
C ILE A 72 0.53 16.50 10.57
N TYR A 73 0.27 15.21 10.71
CA TYR A 73 -0.77 14.68 11.59
C TYR A 73 -0.20 14.11 12.89
N GLU A 74 1.06 14.40 13.21
CA GLU A 74 1.73 13.92 14.44
C GLU A 74 1.65 12.40 14.61
N LEU A 75 1.71 11.64 13.50
CA LEU A 75 1.76 10.19 13.51
C LEU A 75 3.20 9.73 13.78
N ASP A 76 3.39 8.94 14.83
CA ASP A 76 4.72 8.45 15.17
C ASP A 76 5.16 7.33 14.24
N ALA A 77 6.20 7.59 13.45
CA ALA A 77 6.81 6.57 12.57
C ALA A 77 7.35 5.35 13.36
N GLN A 78 7.44 5.44 14.68
CA GLN A 78 7.84 4.35 15.56
C GLN A 78 6.67 3.46 16.00
N ASP A 79 5.43 3.86 15.75
CA ASP A 79 4.27 3.01 16.00
C ASP A 79 4.36 1.69 15.25
N ASP A 80 4.03 0.60 15.92
CA ASP A 80 4.21 -0.75 15.40
C ASP A 80 3.42 -1.00 14.11
N PHE A 81 2.24 -0.39 13.97
CA PHE A 81 1.46 -0.54 12.73
C PHE A 81 2.12 0.18 11.54
N ILE A 82 2.74 1.35 11.75
CA ILE A 82 3.47 2.10 10.70
C ILE A 82 4.76 1.36 10.31
N LYS A 83 5.51 0.88 11.33
CA LYS A 83 6.70 0.05 11.09
C LYS A 83 6.36 -1.22 10.30
N ASN A 84 5.26 -1.88 10.66
CA ASN A 84 4.81 -3.08 9.97
C ASN A 84 4.39 -2.76 8.53
N ALA A 85 3.64 -1.67 8.30
CA ALA A 85 3.29 -1.23 6.96
C ALA A 85 4.53 -0.99 6.09
N LYS A 86 5.53 -0.28 6.63
CA LYS A 86 6.81 -0.05 5.96
C LYS A 86 7.56 -1.35 5.65
N ARG A 87 7.67 -2.24 6.64
CA ARG A 87 8.31 -3.54 6.49
C ARG A 87 7.62 -4.36 5.40
N TYR A 88 6.30 -4.40 5.39
CA TYR A 88 5.51 -5.15 4.41
C TYR A 88 5.60 -4.54 3.01
N CYS A 89 5.59 -3.21 2.89
CA CYS A 89 5.87 -2.53 1.62
C CYS A 89 7.25 -2.91 1.06
N ASN A 90 8.29 -2.98 1.90
CA ASN A 90 9.62 -3.40 1.49
C ASN A 90 9.64 -4.85 1.01
N ILE A 91 8.99 -5.76 1.72
CA ILE A 91 8.90 -7.18 1.33
C ILE A 91 8.23 -7.30 -0.05
N LEU A 92 7.05 -6.68 -0.21
CA LEU A 92 6.30 -6.72 -1.46
C LEU A 92 7.05 -6.07 -2.62
N HIS A 93 7.73 -4.93 -2.36
CA HIS A 93 8.56 -4.26 -3.35
C HIS A 93 9.75 -5.11 -3.82
N ASN A 94 10.45 -5.75 -2.88
CA ASN A 94 11.57 -6.64 -3.22
C ASN A 94 11.12 -7.88 -4.00
N PHE A 95 9.91 -8.32 -3.78
CA PHE A 95 9.32 -9.43 -4.52
C PHE A 95 8.98 -9.04 -5.96
N ASP A 96 8.46 -7.82 -6.19
CA ASP A 96 8.09 -7.29 -7.50
C ASP A 96 8.46 -5.80 -7.63
N LEU A 97 9.69 -5.53 -8.06
CA LEU A 97 10.31 -4.20 -8.07
C LEU A 97 9.58 -3.19 -8.95
N ASP A 98 9.04 -3.61 -10.08
CA ASP A 98 8.46 -2.77 -11.12
C ASP A 98 7.02 -3.11 -11.49
N SER A 99 6.35 -3.96 -10.68
CA SER A 99 5.00 -4.45 -10.94
C SER A 99 4.86 -5.30 -12.20
N SER A 100 5.96 -5.93 -12.66
CA SER A 100 5.95 -6.75 -13.87
C SER A 100 5.82 -8.23 -13.59
N LYS A 101 6.37 -8.74 -12.47
CA LYS A 101 6.42 -10.18 -12.17
C LYS A 101 5.05 -10.82 -12.02
N PHE A 102 4.12 -10.12 -11.38
CA PHE A 102 2.76 -10.64 -11.19
C PHE A 102 1.86 -10.41 -12.40
N ARG A 103 2.25 -9.48 -13.28
CA ARG A 103 1.48 -9.14 -14.48
C ARG A 103 1.80 -10.05 -15.66
N TYR A 104 3.06 -10.48 -15.76
CA TYR A 104 3.56 -11.28 -16.87
C TYR A 104 4.21 -12.56 -16.35
N PRO A 105 3.93 -13.74 -16.94
CA PRO A 105 4.54 -14.99 -16.52
C PRO A 105 6.02 -15.10 -16.91
N ILE A 106 6.45 -14.27 -17.88
CA ILE A 106 7.81 -14.26 -18.44
C ILE A 106 8.37 -12.82 -18.47
N ASN A 107 9.69 -12.70 -18.34
CA ASN A 107 10.40 -11.44 -18.51
C ASN A 107 10.63 -11.10 -20.00
N LYS A 108 11.28 -9.95 -20.26
CA LYS A 108 11.59 -9.48 -21.62
C LYS A 108 12.56 -10.41 -22.39
N LEU A 109 13.24 -11.32 -21.71
CA LEU A 109 14.11 -12.33 -22.29
C LEU A 109 13.40 -13.67 -22.53
N CYS A 110 12.06 -13.69 -22.39
CA CYS A 110 11.23 -14.90 -22.49
C CYS A 110 11.56 -15.96 -21.41
N GLU A 111 12.17 -15.54 -20.28
CA GLU A 111 12.42 -16.42 -19.16
C GLU A 111 11.33 -16.28 -18.11
N PRO A 112 10.87 -17.38 -17.49
CA PRO A 112 9.88 -17.31 -16.43
C PRO A 112 10.42 -16.53 -15.24
N TYR A 113 9.63 -15.56 -14.73
CA TYR A 113 9.98 -14.80 -13.53
C TYR A 113 10.12 -15.68 -12.29
N MET A 114 9.33 -16.73 -12.21
CA MET A 114 9.35 -17.70 -11.11
C MET A 114 9.55 -19.10 -11.66
N ARG A 115 10.76 -19.62 -11.54
CA ARG A 115 11.11 -20.94 -12.10
C ARG A 115 10.50 -22.12 -11.36
N LEU A 116 10.09 -21.97 -10.10
CA LEU A 116 9.51 -23.06 -9.28
C LEU A 116 8.69 -22.48 -8.13
N ILE A 117 7.41 -22.24 -8.38
CA ILE A 117 6.43 -22.10 -7.29
C ILE A 117 5.95 -23.51 -6.98
N ARG A 118 6.64 -24.24 -6.13
CA ARG A 118 6.18 -25.60 -5.78
C ARG A 118 5.18 -25.64 -4.64
N TYR A 119 5.29 -24.72 -3.67
CA TYR A 119 4.38 -24.66 -2.52
C TYR A 119 4.38 -23.22 -1.98
N TYR A 120 3.28 -22.50 -2.15
CA TYR A 120 2.98 -21.32 -1.35
C TYR A 120 1.85 -21.68 -0.41
N ASP A 121 2.02 -21.30 0.85
CA ASP A 121 0.89 -21.24 1.76
C ASP A 121 0.04 -20.02 1.36
N PHE A 122 -1.05 -20.28 0.64
CA PHE A 122 -1.96 -19.24 0.19
C PHE A 122 -2.68 -18.55 1.34
N VAL A 123 -2.86 -19.25 2.47
CA VAL A 123 -3.48 -18.68 3.67
C VAL A 123 -2.50 -17.69 4.30
N GLU A 124 -1.25 -18.09 4.47
CA GLU A 124 -0.20 -17.22 5.00
C GLU A 124 0.03 -16.00 4.11
N LEU A 125 0.10 -16.20 2.78
CA LEU A 125 0.23 -15.12 1.82
C LEU A 125 -0.98 -14.18 1.84
N GLY A 126 -2.19 -14.71 1.86
CA GLY A 126 -3.43 -13.93 1.96
C GLY A 126 -3.45 -13.09 3.23
N THR A 127 -3.14 -13.71 4.38
CA THR A 127 -3.05 -13.02 5.68
C THR A 127 -1.99 -11.91 5.67
N PHE A 128 -0.84 -12.14 5.07
CA PHE A 128 0.20 -11.13 4.91
C PHE A 128 -0.28 -9.93 4.08
N LEU A 129 -0.88 -10.18 2.92
CA LEU A 129 -1.35 -9.14 2.00
C LEU A 129 -2.50 -8.34 2.61
N GLU A 130 -3.43 -9.01 3.28
CA GLU A 130 -4.53 -8.37 4.00
C GLU A 130 -4.01 -7.51 5.16
N SER A 131 -3.05 -8.00 5.94
CA SER A 131 -2.42 -7.25 7.02
C SER A 131 -1.70 -6.00 6.51
N LEU A 132 -1.09 -6.05 5.34
CA LEU A 132 -0.47 -4.89 4.69
C LEU A 132 -1.52 -3.86 4.29
N CYS A 133 -2.59 -4.26 3.60
CA CYS A 133 -3.67 -3.35 3.21
C CYS A 133 -4.29 -2.70 4.44
N ASN A 134 -4.62 -3.47 5.47
CA ASN A 134 -5.20 -2.96 6.71
C ASN A 134 -4.26 -1.97 7.44
N ALA A 135 -2.95 -2.21 7.43
CA ALA A 135 -1.99 -1.28 8.02
C ALA A 135 -1.92 0.05 7.24
N ILE A 136 -1.98 0.01 5.92
CA ILE A 136 -1.99 1.23 5.09
C ILE A 136 -3.31 1.98 5.23
N ASP A 137 -4.44 1.29 5.24
CA ASP A 137 -5.75 1.87 5.52
C ASP A 137 -5.80 2.51 6.91
N GLY A 138 -5.17 1.90 7.90
CA GLY A 138 -5.03 2.48 9.23
C GLY A 138 -4.32 3.84 9.21
N ILE A 139 -3.23 3.97 8.47
CA ILE A 139 -2.52 5.25 8.28
C ILE A 139 -3.45 6.28 7.60
N HIS A 140 -4.17 5.87 6.57
CA HIS A 140 -5.10 6.74 5.84
C HIS A 140 -6.20 7.27 6.75
N ASN A 141 -6.89 6.37 7.44
CA ASN A 141 -8.01 6.69 8.31
C ASN A 141 -7.58 7.60 9.48
N GLU A 142 -6.44 7.32 10.10
CA GLU A 142 -5.91 8.15 11.19
C GLU A 142 -5.52 9.55 10.69
N ALA A 143 -4.90 9.64 9.50
CA ALA A 143 -4.56 10.93 8.91
C ALA A 143 -5.82 11.75 8.54
N GLU A 144 -6.84 11.14 7.95
CA GLU A 144 -8.11 11.81 7.65
C GLU A 144 -8.82 12.27 8.95
N TYR A 145 -8.89 11.43 9.97
CA TYR A 145 -9.48 11.78 11.26
C TYR A 145 -8.79 13.01 11.90
N ARG A 146 -7.46 13.02 11.94
CA ARG A 146 -6.71 14.16 12.49
C ARG A 146 -6.85 15.42 11.64
N LYS A 147 -6.94 15.28 10.33
CA LYS A 147 -7.21 16.38 9.41
C LYS A 147 -8.55 17.06 9.73
N ASP A 148 -9.59 16.27 9.98
CA ASP A 148 -10.91 16.78 10.32
C ASP A 148 -10.89 17.53 11.66
N ILE A 149 -10.22 16.98 12.68
CA ILE A 149 -10.02 17.66 13.97
C ILE A 149 -9.29 19.00 13.79
N LEU A 150 -8.22 19.03 13.00
CA LEU A 150 -7.47 20.28 12.76
C LEU A 150 -8.35 21.33 12.04
N ALA A 151 -9.20 20.90 11.12
CA ALA A 151 -10.17 21.77 10.43
C ALA A 151 -11.21 22.35 11.40
N GLU A 152 -11.74 21.55 12.31
CA GLU A 152 -12.69 21.98 13.35
C GLU A 152 -12.05 23.01 14.28
N ILE A 153 -10.85 22.73 14.78
CA ILE A 153 -10.08 23.65 15.64
C ILE A 153 -9.85 24.97 14.91
N ALA A 154 -9.42 24.93 13.64
CA ALA A 154 -9.18 26.14 12.85
C ALA A 154 -10.46 26.97 12.66
N ALA A 155 -11.63 26.32 12.46
CA ALA A 155 -12.92 26.98 12.34
C ALA A 155 -13.33 27.65 13.66
N GLU A 156 -13.13 27.00 14.81
CA GLU A 156 -13.40 27.58 16.13
C GLU A 156 -12.54 28.81 16.40
N TYR A 157 -11.23 28.75 16.12
CA TYR A 157 -10.32 29.88 16.24
C TYR A 157 -10.72 31.06 15.35
N ALA A 158 -11.11 30.79 14.10
CA ALA A 158 -11.56 31.82 13.17
C ALA A 158 -12.83 32.54 13.66
N ASN A 159 -13.76 31.81 14.28
CA ASN A 159 -14.97 32.39 14.88
C ASN A 159 -14.61 33.28 16.08
N TYR A 160 -13.72 32.79 16.97
CA TYR A 160 -13.30 33.53 18.17
C TYR A 160 -12.55 34.86 17.85
N MET A 161 -11.85 34.93 16.73
CA MET A 161 -11.13 36.14 16.31
C MET A 161 -12.02 37.17 15.62
N ASN A 162 -13.26 36.81 15.23
CA ASN A 162 -14.21 37.69 14.58
C ASN A 162 -15.29 38.27 15.51
N ASP A 163 -15.34 37.82 16.78
CA ASP A 163 -16.15 38.35 17.88
C ASP A 163 -15.34 39.39 18.69
#